data_ef8f2ef8fa36b7d94d6e246f1fd32adc
#
_entry.id   ef8f2ef8fa36b7d94d6e246f1fd32adc
#
_cell.length_a   1.000
_cell.length_b   1.000
_cell.length_c   1.000
_cell.angle_alpha   90.00
_cell.angle_beta   90.00
_cell.angle_gamma   90.00
#
_symmetry.space_group_name_H-M   'P 1'
#
loop_
_entity.id
_entity.type
_entity.pdbx_description
1 polymer ?
#
loop_
_entity_poly.entity_id
_entity_poly.type
_entity_poly.pdbx_seq_one_letter_code
_entity_poly.pdbx_strand_id
1 'polypeptide(L)' 'MKTIGYAIVGTGYFGAELGRIMKEQEGAKIVAVDDPENAETVAKELGCDVETDLDKLCSRDDVDAVLV' A
#
# COMPACT_ATOMS: atom_id res chain seq x y z
N MET A 1 -7.16 4.03 -19.33
CA MET A 1 -6.40 2.92 -18.71
C MET A 1 -6.92 2.68 -17.30
N LYS A 2 -7.12 1.44 -16.91
CA LYS A 2 -7.57 1.11 -15.57
C LYS A 2 -6.45 1.32 -14.56
N THR A 3 -6.74 2.01 -13.47
CA THR A 3 -5.80 2.17 -12.37
C THR A 3 -5.81 0.92 -11.50
N ILE A 4 -4.63 0.38 -11.22
CA ILE A 4 -4.47 -0.78 -10.35
C ILE A 4 -4.24 -0.29 -8.91
N GLY A 5 -5.08 -0.74 -7.97
CA GLY A 5 -4.92 -0.44 -6.56
C GLY A 5 -4.01 -1.46 -5.88
N TYR A 6 -2.94 -0.99 -5.27
CA TYR A 6 -1.98 -1.84 -4.59
C TYR A 6 -2.05 -1.65 -3.09
N ALA A 7 -1.88 -2.73 -2.36
CA ALA A 7 -1.64 -2.69 -0.92
C ALA A 7 -0.22 -3.19 -0.65
N ILE A 8 0.43 -2.64 0.36
CA ILE A 8 1.79 -3.03 0.74
C ILE A 8 1.75 -3.64 2.13
N VAL A 9 2.26 -4.86 2.24
CA VAL A 9 2.40 -5.56 3.52
C VAL A 9 3.88 -5.60 3.89
N GLY A 10 4.21 -5.10 5.08
CA GLY A 10 5.59 -5.02 5.51
C GLY A 10 6.28 -3.81 4.89
N THR A 11 6.03 -2.62 5.44
CA THR A 11 6.54 -1.37 4.90
C THR A 11 7.92 -0.98 5.44
N GLY A 12 8.77 -1.94 5.79
CA GLY A 12 10.14 -1.65 6.15
C GLY A 12 10.85 -0.86 5.04
N TYR A 13 12.13 -0.60 5.21
CA TYR A 13 12.86 0.28 4.31
C TYR A 13 12.57 0.00 2.82
N PHE A 14 12.64 -1.27 2.44
CA PHE A 14 12.47 -1.66 1.03
C PHE A 14 11.02 -1.48 0.57
N GLY A 15 10.07 -1.85 1.41
CA GLY A 15 8.64 -1.71 1.06
C GLY A 15 8.22 -0.26 0.91
N ALA A 16 8.70 0.62 1.78
CA ALA A 16 8.42 2.04 1.69
C ALA A 16 9.01 2.65 0.42
N GLU A 17 10.22 2.26 0.07
CA GLU A 17 10.89 2.72 -1.14
C GLU A 17 10.13 2.28 -2.40
N LEU A 18 9.72 1.01 -2.43
CA LEU A 18 8.93 0.48 -3.54
C LEU A 18 7.59 1.22 -3.67
N GLY A 19 6.96 1.52 -2.53
CA GLY A 19 5.71 2.29 -2.53
C GLY A 19 5.88 3.68 -3.13
N ARG A 20 6.97 4.35 -2.80
CA ARG A 20 7.26 5.68 -3.38
C ARG A 20 7.42 5.59 -4.89
N ILE A 21 8.14 4.59 -5.37
CA ILE A 21 8.35 4.37 -6.80
C ILE A 21 7.01 4.11 -7.48
N MET A 22 6.19 3.23 -6.93
CA MET A 22 4.91 2.86 -7.52
C MET A 22 3.92 4.02 -7.51
N LYS A 23 3.95 4.87 -6.50
CA LYS A 23 3.09 6.04 -6.43
C LYS A 23 3.31 6.99 -7.61
N GLU A 24 4.53 7.02 -8.14
CA GLU A 24 4.88 7.87 -9.28
C GLU A 24 4.46 7.27 -10.63
N GLN A 25 4.05 6.01 -10.64
CA GLN A 25 3.71 5.33 -11.89
C GLN A 25 2.28 5.62 -12.31
N GLU A 26 2.10 5.97 -13.56
CA GLU A 26 0.78 6.13 -14.14
C GLU A 26 0.07 4.77 -14.18
N GLY A 27 -1.18 4.76 -13.75
CA GLY A 27 -1.95 3.51 -13.71
C GLY A 27 -1.77 2.70 -12.44
N ALA A 28 -0.98 3.19 -11.48
CA ALA A 28 -0.80 2.53 -10.19
C ALA A 28 -1.21 3.47 -9.05
N LYS A 29 -1.83 2.92 -8.03
CA LYS A 29 -2.27 3.67 -6.86
C LYS A 29 -2.02 2.83 -5.62
N ILE A 30 -1.40 3.43 -4.60
CA ILE A 30 -1.25 2.76 -3.30
C ILE A 30 -2.47 3.12 -2.46
N VAL A 31 -3.25 2.12 -2.08
CA VAL A 31 -4.51 2.34 -1.36
C VAL A 31 -4.43 2.01 0.13
N ALA A 32 -3.55 1.11 0.53
CA ALA A 32 -3.41 0.77 1.94
C ALA A 32 -2.04 0.17 2.23
N VAL A 33 -1.62 0.27 3.48
CA VAL A 33 -0.38 -0.35 3.96
C VAL A 33 -0.65 -1.08 5.27
N ASP A 34 0.07 -2.16 5.51
CA ASP A 34 0.04 -2.91 6.75
C ASP A 34 1.48 -3.14 7.21
N ASP A 35 1.83 -2.58 8.36
CA ASP A 35 3.14 -2.77 8.98
C ASP A 35 2.98 -2.53 10.47
N PRO A 36 3.37 -3.47 11.33
CA PRO A 36 3.17 -3.33 12.78
C PRO A 36 3.91 -2.15 13.40
N GLU A 37 4.96 -1.64 12.76
CA GLU A 37 5.77 -0.57 13.34
C GLU A 37 5.66 0.76 12.59
N ASN A 38 5.57 0.72 11.26
CA ASN A 38 5.74 1.91 10.44
C ASN A 38 4.52 2.28 9.61
N ALA A 39 3.40 1.55 9.72
CA ALA A 39 2.25 1.72 8.85
C ALA A 39 1.73 3.17 8.81
N GLU A 40 1.58 3.79 9.98
CA GLU A 40 1.05 5.14 10.05
C GLU A 40 1.95 6.16 9.36
N THR A 41 3.26 6.05 9.60
CA THR A 41 4.24 6.96 8.99
C THR A 41 4.26 6.81 7.47
N VAL A 42 4.29 5.56 7.00
CA VAL A 42 4.34 5.28 5.57
C VAL A 42 3.02 5.65 4.89
N ALA A 43 1.89 5.34 5.53
CA ALA A 43 0.58 5.68 5.00
C ALA A 43 0.42 7.19 4.81
N LYS A 44 0.89 7.95 5.79
CA LYS A 44 0.86 9.42 5.71
C LYS A 44 1.73 9.93 4.57
N GLU A 45 2.91 9.37 4.42
CA GLU A 45 3.83 9.73 3.33
C GLU A 45 3.26 9.39 1.96
N LEU A 46 2.63 8.23 1.83
CA LEU A 46 2.06 7.77 0.56
C LEU A 46 0.64 8.29 0.31
N GLY A 47 0.01 8.87 1.31
CA GLY A 47 -1.35 9.38 1.19
C GLY A 47 -2.40 8.28 1.10
N CYS A 48 -2.21 7.18 1.83
CA CYS A 48 -3.12 6.03 1.79
C CYS A 48 -3.58 5.63 3.20
N ASP A 49 -4.40 4.59 3.28
CA ASP A 49 -4.94 4.09 4.53
C ASP A 49 -3.99 3.12 5.22
N VAL A 50 -4.16 2.98 6.53
CA VAL A 50 -3.55 1.91 7.31
C VAL A 50 -4.60 0.81 7.49
N GLU A 51 -4.24 -0.43 7.17
CA GLU A 51 -5.08 -1.58 7.44
C GLU A 51 -4.26 -2.63 8.18
N THR A 52 -4.63 -2.89 9.43
CA THR A 52 -3.87 -3.79 10.29
C THR A 52 -4.34 -5.23 10.24
N ASP A 53 -5.45 -5.50 9.57
CA ASP A 53 -5.99 -6.85 9.41
C ASP A 53 -5.75 -7.31 7.98
N LEU A 54 -4.93 -8.34 7.82
CA LEU A 54 -4.57 -8.84 6.50
C LEU A 54 -5.77 -9.32 5.70
N ASP A 55 -6.73 -9.97 6.37
CA ASP A 55 -7.94 -10.44 5.70
C ASP A 55 -8.78 -9.28 5.17
N LYS A 56 -8.90 -8.23 5.95
CA LYS A 56 -9.62 -7.04 5.51
C LYS A 56 -8.89 -6.34 4.37
N LEU A 57 -7.57 -6.29 4.46
CA LEU A 57 -6.75 -5.70 3.41
C LEU A 57 -6.97 -6.41 2.07
N CYS A 58 -6.91 -7.74 2.09
CA CYS A 58 -7.11 -8.55 0.88
C CYS A 58 -8.54 -8.54 0.37
N SER A 59 -9.50 -8.19 1.22
CA SER A 59 -10.92 -8.14 0.86
C SER A 59 -11.39 -6.76 0.40
N ARG A 60 -10.53 -5.76 0.43
CA ARG A 60 -10.92 -4.41 0.01
C ARG A 60 -11.22 -4.38 -1.49
N ASP A 61 -12.31 -3.70 -1.85
CA ASP A 61 -12.70 -3.57 -3.25
C ASP A 61 -11.68 -2.77 -4.08
N ASP A 62 -10.91 -1.89 -3.41
CA ASP A 62 -9.94 -1.04 -4.08
C ASP A 62 -8.54 -1.66 -4.18
N VAL A 63 -8.35 -2.87 -3.64
CA VAL A 63 -7.07 -3.57 -3.71
C VAL A 63 -7.13 -4.63 -4.81
N ASP A 64 -6.33 -4.43 -5.85
CA ASP A 64 -6.21 -5.37 -6.97
C ASP A 64 -5.01 -6.29 -6.80
N ALA A 65 -3.97 -5.83 -6.14
CA ALA A 65 -2.74 -6.61 -5.93
C ALA A 65 -2.10 -6.23 -4.60
N VAL A 66 -1.36 -7.16 -4.02
CA VAL A 66 -0.66 -6.97 -2.74
C VAL A 66 0.83 -7.21 -2.96
N LEU A 67 1.64 -6.26 -2.47
CA LEU A 67 3.10 -6.38 -2.46
C LEU A 67 3.55 -6.79 -1.07
N VAL A 68 4.34 -7.81 -1.00
CA VAL A 68 4.83 -8.37 0.29
C VAL A 68 6.34 -8.22 0.40
#